data_29b982f7988845c229cdd40678bd7afa
#
_entry.id   29b982f7988845c229cdd40678bd7afa
#
_cell.length_a   1.000
_cell.length_b   1.000
_cell.length_c   1.000
_cell.angle_alpha   90.00
_cell.angle_beta   90.00
_cell.angle_gamma   90.00
#
_symmetry.space_group_name_H-M   'P 1'
#
loop_
_entity.id
_entity.type
_entity.pdbx_description
1 polymer ?
#
loop_
_entity_poly.entity_id
_entity_poly.type
_entity_poly.pdbx_seq_one_letter_code
_entity_poly.pdbx_strand_id
1 'polypeptide(L)'
;MIKNFYITTPIFYPSGKPHMGHAYSSIVTDIFARFKRLENYNVLFLTGTDEHGQKIEKEAIKKNKDPKVFCDEISETFKSLTKILNLSNDDFIRTTEKRHHKSVVEIWNRLVESGDIYLDKYNGWYSVSD
;
A
#
# COMPACT_ATOMS: atom_id res chain seq x y z
N MET A 1 31.31 -5.94 0.91
CA MET A 1 30.26 -4.89 0.96
C MET A 1 28.92 -5.58 1.19
N ILE A 2 28.14 -5.10 2.17
CA ILE A 2 26.76 -5.58 2.42
C ILE A 2 25.90 -5.13 1.23
N LYS A 3 25.19 -6.05 0.62
CA LYS A 3 24.25 -5.75 -0.48
C LYS A 3 22.89 -5.36 0.09
N ASN A 4 22.24 -4.36 -0.51
CA ASN A 4 20.87 -3.97 -0.14
C ASN A 4 19.86 -4.70 -1.01
N PHE A 5 18.71 -5.04 -0.40
CA PHE A 5 17.57 -5.65 -1.07
C PHE A 5 16.28 -5.01 -0.58
N TYR A 6 15.50 -4.47 -1.51
CA TYR A 6 14.20 -3.88 -1.22
C TYR A 6 13.10 -4.73 -1.83
N ILE A 7 12.08 -5.05 -1.05
CA ILE A 7 10.94 -5.85 -1.48
C ILE A 7 9.64 -5.30 -0.87
N THR A 8 8.57 -5.31 -1.67
CA THR A 8 7.23 -4.90 -1.21
C THR A 8 6.20 -5.95 -1.57
N THR A 9 5.12 -6.00 -0.79
CA THR A 9 3.84 -6.50 -1.31
C THR A 9 3.20 -5.45 -2.22
N PRO A 10 2.19 -5.80 -3.05
CA PRO A 10 1.21 -4.81 -3.47
C PRO A 10 0.61 -4.13 -2.24
N ILE A 11 0.35 -2.82 -2.30
CA ILE A 11 -0.42 -2.16 -1.23
C ILE A 11 -1.89 -2.56 -1.36
N PHE A 12 -2.54 -2.83 -0.23
CA PHE A 12 -3.87 -3.43 -0.20
C PHE A 12 -4.96 -2.38 -0.09
N TYR A 13 -6.01 -2.49 -0.90
CA TYR A 13 -7.19 -1.65 -0.77
C TYR A 13 -7.98 -1.99 0.50
N PRO A 14 -8.13 -1.07 1.46
CA PRO A 14 -8.90 -1.31 2.68
C PRO A 14 -10.40 -1.08 2.45
N SER A 15 -10.97 -1.66 1.39
CA SER A 15 -12.40 -1.67 1.12
C SER A 15 -13.14 -2.75 1.91
N GLY A 16 -12.43 -3.68 2.53
CA GLY A 16 -12.93 -4.75 3.36
C GLY A 16 -11.82 -5.45 4.13
N LYS A 17 -12.19 -6.44 4.96
CA LYS A 17 -11.22 -7.21 5.73
C LYS A 17 -10.28 -8.02 4.84
N PRO A 18 -9.05 -8.33 5.33
CA PRO A 18 -8.12 -9.20 4.61
C PRO A 18 -8.73 -10.56 4.27
N HIS A 19 -8.29 -11.14 3.18
CA HIS A 19 -8.66 -12.49 2.74
C HIS A 19 -7.41 -13.29 2.30
N MET A 20 -7.59 -14.54 1.90
CA MET A 20 -6.51 -15.45 1.53
C MET A 20 -5.55 -14.89 0.46
N GLY A 21 -6.04 -14.12 -0.50
CA GLY A 21 -5.18 -13.49 -1.52
C GLY A 21 -4.17 -12.52 -0.90
N HIS A 22 -4.58 -11.73 0.09
CA HIS A 22 -3.67 -10.84 0.82
C HIS A 22 -2.66 -11.62 1.65
N ALA A 23 -3.10 -12.70 2.34
CA ALA A 23 -2.20 -13.57 3.09
C ALA A 23 -1.16 -14.24 2.16
N TYR A 24 -1.59 -14.73 0.99
CA TYR A 24 -0.71 -15.36 0.02
C TYR A 24 0.41 -14.43 -0.45
N SER A 25 0.08 -13.24 -0.95
CA SER A 25 1.10 -12.28 -1.40
C SER A 25 2.03 -11.84 -0.27
N SER A 26 1.51 -11.67 0.94
CA SER A 26 2.31 -11.31 2.11
C SER A 26 3.30 -12.42 2.49
N ILE A 27 2.85 -13.66 2.54
CA ILE A 27 3.69 -14.83 2.91
C ILE A 27 4.79 -15.05 1.86
N VAL A 28 4.45 -14.98 0.57
CA VAL A 28 5.43 -15.15 -0.51
C VAL A 28 6.51 -14.08 -0.43
N THR A 29 6.12 -12.81 -0.22
CA THR A 29 7.08 -11.70 -0.06
C THR A 29 7.96 -11.90 1.18
N ASP A 30 7.39 -12.35 2.28
CA ASP A 30 8.11 -12.62 3.53
C ASP A 30 9.15 -13.74 3.38
N ILE A 31 8.82 -14.80 2.63
CA ILE A 31 9.77 -15.87 2.31
C ILE A 31 11.00 -15.30 1.59
N PHE A 32 10.81 -14.47 0.57
CA PHE A 32 11.92 -13.84 -0.14
C PHE A 32 12.73 -12.89 0.77
N ALA A 33 12.06 -12.09 1.59
CA ALA A 33 12.73 -11.20 2.53
C ALA A 33 13.61 -11.98 3.53
N ARG A 34 13.07 -13.05 4.12
CA ARG A 34 13.81 -13.93 5.04
C ARG A 34 14.97 -14.64 4.33
N PHE A 35 14.74 -15.17 3.14
CA PHE A 35 15.80 -15.80 2.35
C PHE A 35 16.95 -14.84 2.07
N LYS A 36 16.66 -13.61 1.66
CA LYS A 36 17.69 -12.59 1.42
C LYS A 36 18.45 -12.19 2.70
N ARG A 37 17.78 -12.16 3.84
CA ARG A 37 18.46 -11.95 5.13
C ARG A 37 19.43 -13.12 5.47
N LEU A 38 19.05 -14.36 5.17
CA LEU A 38 19.94 -15.52 5.32
C LEU A 38 21.16 -15.45 4.39
N GLU A 39 21.03 -14.82 3.22
CA GLU A 39 22.15 -14.54 2.31
C GLU A 39 22.97 -13.30 2.72
N ASN A 40 22.77 -12.75 3.93
CA ASN A 40 23.45 -11.57 4.47
C ASN A 40 23.19 -10.27 3.67
N TYR A 41 22.02 -10.13 3.05
CA TYR A 41 21.58 -8.84 2.52
C TYR A 41 21.00 -7.96 3.65
N ASN A 42 21.21 -6.67 3.53
CA ASN A 42 20.45 -5.67 4.27
C ASN A 42 19.08 -5.51 3.58
N VAL A 43 18.03 -6.05 4.19
CA VAL A 43 16.70 -6.13 3.58
C VAL A 43 15.77 -5.08 4.17
N LEU A 44 15.08 -4.35 3.30
CA LEU A 44 13.91 -3.54 3.66
C LEU A 44 12.67 -4.19 3.03
N PHE A 45 11.77 -4.71 3.86
CA PHE A 45 10.50 -5.26 3.47
C PHE A 45 9.36 -4.32 3.86
N LEU A 46 8.66 -3.75 2.89
CA LEU A 46 7.56 -2.82 3.07
C LEU A 46 6.23 -3.46 2.64
N THR A 47 5.20 -3.26 3.44
CA THR A 47 3.80 -3.55 3.08
C THR A 47 2.92 -2.39 3.52
N GLY A 48 1.62 -2.40 3.19
CA GLY A 48 0.75 -1.31 3.59
C GLY A 48 -0.62 -1.31 2.94
N THR A 49 -1.33 -0.20 3.08
CA THR A 49 -2.68 0.00 2.55
C THR A 49 -2.77 1.22 1.63
N ASP A 50 -3.52 1.05 0.53
CA ASP A 50 -3.88 2.12 -0.41
C ASP A 50 -5.26 2.65 -0.04
N GLU A 51 -5.30 3.86 0.53
CA GLU A 51 -6.47 4.38 1.25
C GLU A 51 -7.25 5.45 0.48
N HIS A 52 -6.93 5.69 -0.77
CA HIS A 52 -7.61 6.66 -1.61
C HIS A 52 -8.54 5.98 -2.63
N GLY A 53 -9.57 6.72 -3.04
CA GLY A 53 -10.44 6.33 -4.15
C GLY A 53 -11.91 6.15 -3.78
N GLN A 54 -12.76 6.22 -4.81
CA GLN A 54 -14.22 6.18 -4.69
C GLN A 54 -14.76 4.87 -4.08
N LYS A 55 -14.04 3.76 -4.25
CA LYS A 55 -14.48 2.46 -3.74
C LYS A 55 -14.52 2.45 -2.21
N ILE A 56 -13.51 3.05 -1.58
CA ILE A 56 -13.42 3.18 -0.12
C ILE A 56 -14.51 4.13 0.39
N GLU A 57 -14.68 5.28 -0.28
CA GLU A 57 -15.72 6.24 0.05
C GLU A 57 -17.12 5.61 0.01
N LYS A 58 -17.44 4.86 -1.05
CA LYS A 58 -18.71 4.14 -1.19
C LYS A 58 -18.93 3.12 -0.07
N GLU A 59 -17.90 2.37 0.32
CA GLU A 59 -18.00 1.39 1.41
C GLU A 59 -18.15 2.08 2.79
N ALA A 60 -17.49 3.21 2.99
CA ALA A 60 -17.65 4.01 4.20
C ALA A 60 -19.08 4.55 4.33
N ILE A 61 -19.64 5.12 3.24
CA ILE A 61 -21.02 5.61 3.19
C ILE A 61 -22.03 4.48 3.50
N LYS A 62 -21.88 3.30 2.89
CA LYS A 62 -22.73 2.13 3.16
C LYS A 62 -22.74 1.75 4.65
N LYS A 63 -21.64 2.00 5.34
CA LYS A 63 -21.49 1.71 6.77
C LYS A 63 -21.78 2.92 7.66
N ASN A 64 -22.26 4.02 7.07
CA ASN A 64 -22.53 5.27 7.76
C ASN A 64 -21.33 5.77 8.59
N LYS A 65 -20.13 5.71 7.99
CA LYS A 65 -18.86 6.12 8.60
C LYS A 65 -18.17 7.19 7.78
N ASP A 66 -17.41 8.04 8.46
CA ASP A 66 -16.43 8.89 7.81
C ASP A 66 -15.38 8.04 7.09
N PRO A 67 -14.97 8.37 5.84
CA PRO A 67 -14.00 7.60 5.08
C PRO A 67 -12.66 7.39 5.80
N LYS A 68 -12.17 8.40 6.53
CA LYS A 68 -10.91 8.29 7.29
C LYS A 68 -11.04 7.31 8.45
N VAL A 69 -12.13 7.39 9.20
CA VAL A 69 -12.42 6.48 10.31
C VAL A 69 -12.56 5.04 9.79
N PHE A 70 -13.26 4.86 8.67
CA PHE A 70 -13.38 3.56 8.03
C PHE A 70 -12.01 2.98 7.62
N CYS A 71 -11.16 3.80 6.98
CA CYS A 71 -9.80 3.39 6.63
C CYS A 71 -8.97 3.02 7.85
N ASP A 72 -9.04 3.79 8.93
CA ASP A 72 -8.31 3.51 10.16
C ASP A 72 -8.66 2.14 10.73
N GLU A 73 -9.95 1.82 10.80
CA GLU A 73 -10.43 0.53 11.29
C GLU A 73 -10.00 -0.64 10.40
N ILE A 74 -10.15 -0.50 9.08
CA ILE A 74 -9.83 -1.60 8.16
C ILE A 74 -8.31 -1.78 8.04
N SER A 75 -7.53 -0.71 7.96
CA SER A 75 -6.07 -0.81 7.91
C SER A 75 -5.49 -1.50 9.15
N GLU A 76 -6.08 -1.30 10.32
CA GLU A 76 -5.66 -2.02 11.53
C GLU A 76 -5.88 -3.54 11.40
N THR A 77 -6.89 -4.00 10.65
CA THR A 77 -7.06 -5.44 10.38
C THR A 77 -5.94 -6.01 9.51
N PHE A 78 -5.45 -5.24 8.52
CA PHE A 78 -4.29 -5.61 7.71
C PHE A 78 -3.00 -5.60 8.53
N LYS A 79 -2.82 -4.60 9.40
CA LYS A 79 -1.69 -4.55 10.31
C LYS A 79 -1.70 -5.70 11.33
N SER A 80 -2.88 -6.10 11.77
CA SER A 80 -3.04 -7.29 12.63
C SER A 80 -2.70 -8.57 11.87
N LEU A 81 -3.03 -8.67 10.58
CA LEU A 81 -2.67 -9.81 9.74
C LEU A 81 -1.15 -10.01 9.68
N THR A 82 -0.34 -8.96 9.61
CA THR A 82 1.13 -9.10 9.61
C THR A 82 1.64 -9.76 10.88
N LYS A 83 1.01 -9.47 12.02
CA LYS A 83 1.34 -10.08 13.31
C LYS A 83 0.89 -11.54 13.37
N ILE A 84 -0.34 -11.84 12.94
CA ILE A 84 -0.91 -13.20 12.94
C ILE A 84 -0.06 -14.14 12.07
N LEU A 85 0.38 -13.67 10.91
CA LEU A 85 1.22 -14.43 9.98
C LEU A 85 2.71 -14.39 10.34
N ASN A 86 3.10 -13.71 11.43
CA ASN A 86 4.49 -13.53 11.84
C ASN A 86 5.39 -13.03 10.69
N LEU A 87 4.89 -12.04 9.92
CA LEU A 87 5.66 -11.45 8.84
C LEU A 87 6.84 -10.64 9.36
N SER A 88 7.93 -10.66 8.63
CA SER A 88 9.16 -9.95 8.98
C SER A 88 9.27 -8.56 8.31
N ASN A 89 8.13 -7.95 7.98
CA ASN A 89 8.11 -6.62 7.40
C ASN A 89 8.69 -5.57 8.37
N ASP A 90 9.53 -4.70 7.81
CA ASP A 90 10.21 -3.66 8.58
C ASP A 90 9.30 -2.45 8.80
N ASP A 91 8.36 -2.21 7.88
CA ASP A 91 7.44 -1.08 7.96
C ASP A 91 6.06 -1.44 7.39
N PHE A 92 5.06 -0.67 7.82
CA PHE A 92 3.70 -0.71 7.29
C PHE A 92 3.29 0.71 6.92
N ILE A 93 3.19 1.00 5.62
CA ILE A 93 2.86 2.32 5.09
C ILE A 93 1.37 2.45 4.82
N ARG A 94 0.81 3.62 5.14
CA ARG A 94 -0.55 4.01 4.75
C ARG A 94 -0.46 5.19 3.80
N THR A 95 -1.16 5.17 2.69
CA THR A 95 -1.09 6.26 1.72
C THR A 95 -1.66 7.58 2.25
N THR A 96 -2.43 7.55 3.35
CA THR A 96 -2.90 8.74 4.07
C THR A 96 -1.91 9.32 5.08
N GLU A 97 -0.76 8.67 5.31
CA GLU A 97 0.26 9.19 6.23
C GLU A 97 0.98 10.41 5.67
N LYS A 98 1.27 11.39 6.52
CA LYS A 98 2.01 12.60 6.14
C LYS A 98 3.37 12.31 5.49
N ARG A 99 4.07 11.26 5.96
CA ARG A 99 5.37 10.85 5.40
C ARG A 99 5.24 10.37 3.95
N HIS A 100 4.17 9.61 3.62
CA HIS A 100 3.87 9.19 2.26
C HIS A 100 3.51 10.39 1.38
N HIS A 101 2.62 11.24 1.86
CA HIS A 101 2.19 12.45 1.15
C HIS A 101 3.38 13.34 0.75
N LYS A 102 4.34 13.54 1.67
CA LYS A 102 5.55 14.32 1.40
C LYS A 102 6.36 13.74 0.23
N SER A 103 6.53 12.42 0.19
CA SER A 103 7.26 11.74 -0.87
C SER A 103 6.54 11.83 -2.22
N VAL A 104 5.22 11.67 -2.21
CA VAL A 104 4.39 11.80 -3.43
C VAL A 104 4.49 13.20 -4.02
N VAL A 105 4.36 14.24 -3.20
CA VAL A 105 4.48 15.63 -3.66
C VAL A 105 5.86 15.92 -4.25
N GLU A 106 6.93 15.40 -3.65
CA GLU A 106 8.28 15.56 -4.16
C GLU A 106 8.45 14.92 -5.55
N ILE A 107 7.98 13.67 -5.71
CA ILE A 107 8.04 12.97 -7.00
C ILE A 107 7.17 13.69 -8.05
N TRP A 108 5.96 14.12 -7.67
CA TRP A 108 5.07 14.88 -8.55
C TRP A 108 5.76 16.13 -9.10
N ASN A 109 6.37 16.92 -8.23
CA ASN A 109 7.05 18.15 -8.65
C ASN A 109 8.21 17.87 -9.63
N ARG A 110 9.00 16.85 -9.37
CA ARG A 110 10.07 16.44 -10.30
C ARG A 110 9.55 16.03 -11.67
N LEU A 111 8.44 15.29 -11.70
CA LEU A 111 7.83 14.86 -12.96
C LEU A 111 7.15 16.02 -13.72
N VAL A 112 6.65 17.02 -13.01
CA VAL A 112 6.19 18.28 -13.65
C VAL A 112 7.35 19.05 -14.22
N GLU A 113 8.46 19.18 -13.49
CA GLU A 113 9.66 19.88 -13.94
C GLU A 113 10.31 19.20 -15.16
N SER A 114 10.28 17.86 -15.21
CA SER A 114 10.78 17.10 -16.38
C SER A 114 9.83 17.08 -17.58
N GLY A 115 8.59 17.56 -17.42
CA GLY A 115 7.58 17.59 -18.47
C GLY A 115 6.83 16.26 -18.67
N ASP A 116 7.03 15.28 -17.76
CA ASP A 116 6.36 13.98 -17.82
C ASP A 116 4.89 14.07 -17.35
N ILE A 117 4.55 15.11 -16.60
CA ILE A 117 3.18 15.43 -16.18
C ILE A 117 2.74 16.72 -16.86
N TYR A 118 1.65 16.65 -17.59
CA TYR A 118 1.04 17.78 -18.30
C TYR A 118 -0.48 17.72 -18.24
N LEU A 119 -1.14 18.86 -18.42
CA LEU A 119 -2.61 18.95 -18.46
C LEU A 119 -3.15 18.53 -19.81
N ASP A 120 -4.01 17.52 -19.82
CA ASP A 120 -4.67 17.02 -21.02
C ASP A 120 -6.15 16.65 -20.76
N LYS A 121 -6.88 16.30 -21.79
CA LYS A 121 -8.27 15.84 -21.74
C LYS A 121 -8.36 14.41 -22.19
N TYR A 122 -8.93 13.56 -21.34
CA TYR A 122 -9.27 12.19 -21.69
C TYR A 122 -10.76 12.08 -21.99
N ASN A 123 -11.11 11.47 -23.13
CA ASN A 123 -12.48 11.11 -23.51
C ASN A 123 -12.52 9.62 -23.81
N GLY A 124 -13.33 8.87 -23.07
CA GLY A 124 -13.44 7.42 -23.23
C GLY A 124 -14.47 6.81 -22.30
N TRP A 125 -14.63 5.51 -22.44
CA TRP A 125 -15.47 4.72 -21.54
C TRP A 125 -14.80 4.65 -20.16
N TYR A 126 -15.60 4.81 -19.10
CA TYR A 126 -15.15 4.75 -17.72
C TYR A 126 -15.94 3.70 -16.95
N SER A 127 -15.24 2.75 -16.34
CA SER A 127 -15.87 1.82 -15.40
C SER A 127 -15.91 2.41 -13.99
N VAL A 128 -17.08 2.40 -13.38
CA VAL A 128 -17.29 2.90 -12.01
C VAL A 128 -16.96 1.85 -10.96
N SER A 129 -16.88 0.58 -11.37
CA SER A 129 -16.70 -0.57 -10.47
C SER A 129 -15.26 -1.07 -10.35
N ASP A 130 -14.41 -0.71 -11.28
CA ASP A 130 -13.02 -1.22 -11.37
C ASP A 130 -12.01 -0.18 -10.90
#